data_e8b4a1c70112ac8b5200eeb5c59acb9c
#
_entry.id   e8b4a1c70112ac8b5200eeb5c59acb9c
#
_cell.length_a   1.000
_cell.length_b   1.000
_cell.length_c   1.000
_cell.angle_alpha   90.00
_cell.angle_beta   90.00
_cell.angle_gamma   90.00
#
_symmetry.space_group_name_H-M   'P 1'
#
loop_
_entity.id
_entity.type
_entity.pdbx_description
1 polymer ?
#
loop_
_entity_poly.entity_id
_entity_poly.type
_entity_poly.pdbx_seq_one_letter_code
_entity_poly.pdbx_strand_id
1 'polypeptide(L)'
;MEPLTSFFAVSVILLGIGIYGLTTKRNALRILFSIELIYNAANLNIISFARLRDPPIVTGQVLVLFTIALAAMEASVGLAIIMLVSRLNVDIDLRKLDRLKG
;
A
#
# COMPACT_ATOMS: atom_id res chain seq x y z
N MET A 1 4.28 -23.55 16.86
CA MET A 1 4.90 -22.75 15.81
C MET A 1 5.45 -21.46 16.43
N GLU A 2 6.67 -21.14 16.12
CA GLU A 2 7.27 -19.95 16.69
C GLU A 2 6.60 -18.68 16.14
N PRO A 3 6.44 -17.62 16.97
CA PRO A 3 5.83 -16.37 16.50
C PRO A 3 6.53 -15.76 15.28
N LEU A 4 7.85 -15.89 15.21
CA LEU A 4 8.63 -15.37 14.07
C LEU A 4 8.27 -16.06 12.77
N THR A 5 8.10 -17.39 12.80
CA THR A 5 7.66 -18.16 11.63
C THR A 5 6.29 -17.68 11.15
N SER A 6 5.39 -17.40 12.09
CA SER A 6 4.07 -16.86 11.76
C SER A 6 4.16 -15.48 11.10
N PHE A 7 5.03 -14.60 11.60
CA PHE A 7 5.23 -13.29 11.01
C PHE A 7 5.79 -13.37 9.59
N PHE A 8 6.76 -14.26 9.36
CA PHE A 8 7.29 -14.49 8.02
C PHE A 8 6.23 -15.05 7.07
N ALA A 9 5.43 -15.99 7.54
CA ALA A 9 4.36 -16.57 6.72
C ALA A 9 3.34 -15.49 6.32
N VAL A 10 2.91 -14.65 7.25
CA VAL A 10 1.98 -13.55 6.97
C VAL A 10 2.61 -12.56 5.99
N SER A 11 3.88 -12.23 6.18
CA SER A 11 4.61 -11.31 5.30
C SER A 11 4.66 -11.83 3.86
N VAL A 12 4.93 -13.10 3.67
CA VAL A 12 4.97 -13.73 2.34
C VAL A 12 3.58 -13.72 1.69
N ILE A 13 2.54 -14.00 2.46
CA ILE A 13 1.16 -13.97 1.98
C ILE A 13 0.78 -12.55 1.56
N LEU A 14 1.09 -11.55 2.38
CA LEU A 14 0.80 -10.15 2.07
C LEU A 14 1.54 -9.71 0.80
N LEU A 15 2.79 -10.09 0.67
CA LEU A 15 3.59 -9.78 -0.52
C LEU A 15 2.96 -10.40 -1.76
N GLY A 16 2.58 -11.66 -1.69
CA GLY A 16 1.93 -12.37 -2.80
C GLY A 16 0.63 -11.70 -3.21
N ILE A 17 -0.23 -11.35 -2.25
CA ILE A 17 -1.49 -10.66 -2.52
C ILE A 17 -1.22 -9.28 -3.13
N GLY A 18 -0.24 -8.55 -2.61
CA GLY A 18 0.13 -7.24 -3.12
C GLY A 18 0.62 -7.29 -4.57
N ILE A 19 1.51 -8.23 -4.87
CA ILE A 19 2.00 -8.42 -6.23
C ILE A 19 0.87 -8.82 -7.18
N TYR A 20 0.02 -9.74 -6.75
CA TYR A 20 -1.14 -10.16 -7.53
C TYR A 20 -2.06 -8.97 -7.86
N GLY A 21 -2.39 -8.16 -6.85
CA GLY A 21 -3.22 -6.97 -7.05
C GLY A 21 -2.58 -5.95 -7.99
N LEU A 22 -1.26 -5.81 -7.93
CA LEU A 22 -0.52 -4.88 -8.77
C LEU A 22 -0.52 -5.30 -10.24
N THR A 23 -0.49 -6.60 -10.51
CA THR A 23 -0.31 -7.13 -11.87
C THR A 23 -1.63 -7.45 -12.58
N THR A 24 -2.74 -7.59 -11.87
CA THR A 24 -3.98 -8.15 -12.46
C THR A 24 -4.98 -7.14 -12.95
N LYS A 25 -5.00 -5.91 -12.43
CA LYS A 25 -5.98 -4.90 -12.85
C LYS A 25 -5.39 -3.51 -12.87
N ARG A 26 -5.95 -2.67 -13.75
CA ARG A 26 -5.52 -1.29 -13.96
C ARG A 26 -6.32 -0.26 -13.15
N ASN A 27 -7.01 -0.69 -12.11
CA ASN A 27 -7.73 0.22 -11.23
C ASN A 27 -6.73 0.93 -10.31
N ALA A 28 -6.72 2.27 -10.34
CA ALA A 28 -5.78 3.07 -9.56
C ALA A 28 -5.89 2.82 -8.05
N LEU A 29 -7.11 2.66 -7.54
CA LEU A 29 -7.33 2.39 -6.12
C LEU A 29 -6.78 1.01 -5.74
N ARG A 30 -6.96 0.03 -6.60
CA ARG A 30 -6.43 -1.32 -6.37
C ARG A 30 -4.91 -1.33 -6.38
N ILE A 31 -4.29 -0.56 -7.27
CA ILE A 31 -2.83 -0.39 -7.30
C ILE A 31 -2.35 0.22 -5.99
N LEU A 32 -3.03 1.25 -5.50
CA LEU A 32 -2.69 1.89 -4.23
C LEU A 32 -2.75 0.90 -3.06
N PHE A 33 -3.82 0.13 -2.94
CA PHE A 33 -3.96 -0.88 -1.89
C PHE A 33 -2.90 -1.98 -2.02
N SER A 34 -2.57 -2.38 -3.24
CA SER A 34 -1.54 -3.40 -3.49
C SER A 34 -0.18 -2.93 -3.02
N ILE A 35 0.18 -1.69 -3.28
CA ILE A 35 1.43 -1.08 -2.81
C ILE A 35 1.45 -1.06 -1.27
N GLU A 36 0.34 -0.72 -0.63
CA GLU A 36 0.24 -0.71 0.82
C GLU A 36 0.46 -2.11 1.42
N LEU A 37 -0.07 -3.15 0.79
CA LEU A 37 0.16 -4.52 1.24
C LEU A 37 1.64 -4.91 1.11
N ILE A 38 2.30 -4.48 0.05
CA ILE A 38 3.74 -4.72 -0.14
C ILE A 38 4.56 -4.01 0.94
N TYR A 39 4.22 -2.76 1.26
CA TYR A 39 4.88 -2.04 2.35
C TYR A 39 4.70 -2.75 3.69
N ASN A 40 3.48 -3.23 3.97
CA ASN A 40 3.22 -3.95 5.22
C ASN A 40 3.99 -5.27 5.29
N ALA A 41 4.16 -5.96 4.17
CA ALA A 41 4.98 -7.16 4.11
C ALA A 41 6.44 -6.84 4.47
N ALA A 42 6.99 -5.76 3.92
CA ALA A 42 8.34 -5.31 4.23
C ALA A 42 8.47 -4.92 5.71
N ASN A 43 7.48 -4.22 6.26
CA ASN A 43 7.47 -3.81 7.66
C ASN A 43 7.46 -5.01 8.60
N LEU A 44 6.68 -6.04 8.29
CA LEU A 44 6.66 -7.28 9.08
C LEU A 44 8.02 -7.96 9.06
N ASN A 45 8.70 -7.97 7.92
CA ASN A 45 10.04 -8.55 7.81
C ASN A 45 11.05 -7.78 8.66
N ILE A 46 11.01 -6.46 8.63
CA ILE A 46 11.91 -5.62 9.43
C ILE A 46 11.71 -5.91 10.92
N ILE A 47 10.48 -5.96 11.39
CA ILE A 47 10.17 -6.26 12.79
C ILE A 47 10.66 -7.66 13.14
N SER A 48 10.43 -8.63 12.26
CA SER A 48 10.81 -10.03 12.50
C SER A 48 12.33 -10.15 12.64
N PHE A 49 13.08 -9.55 11.73
CA PHE A 49 14.54 -9.57 11.79
C PHE A 49 15.08 -8.83 13.01
N ALA A 50 14.48 -7.72 13.40
CA ALA A 50 14.89 -6.98 14.59
C ALA A 50 14.72 -7.82 15.86
N ARG A 51 13.65 -8.63 15.92
CA ARG A 51 13.40 -9.50 17.08
C ARG A 51 14.30 -10.72 17.13
N LEU A 52 14.90 -11.12 16.01
CA LEU A 52 15.86 -12.22 15.96
C LEU A 52 17.22 -11.84 16.57
N ARG A 53 17.50 -10.57 16.70
CA ARG A 53 18.76 -10.10 17.30
C ARG A 53 18.77 -10.37 18.81
N ASP A 54 19.93 -10.64 19.34
CA ASP A 54 20.14 -10.89 20.78
C ASP A 54 21.18 -9.90 21.31
N PRO A 55 20.80 -8.87 22.08
CA PRO A 55 19.42 -8.54 22.44
C PRO A 55 18.61 -7.97 21.28
N PRO A 56 17.26 -8.03 21.34
CA PRO A 56 16.42 -7.47 20.29
C PRO A 56 16.68 -5.98 20.07
N ILE A 57 16.62 -5.55 18.81
CA ILE A 57 16.94 -4.17 18.43
C ILE A 57 15.65 -3.35 18.36
N VAL A 58 15.57 -2.29 19.19
CA VAL A 58 14.44 -1.35 19.17
C VAL A 58 14.45 -0.48 17.91
N THR A 59 15.61 -0.27 17.31
CA THR A 59 15.77 0.51 16.09
C THR A 59 14.85 0.03 14.97
N GLY A 60 14.67 -1.30 14.82
CA GLY A 60 13.75 -1.86 13.84
C GLY A 60 12.32 -1.43 14.06
N GLN A 61 11.86 -1.38 15.32
CA GLN A 61 10.51 -0.93 15.67
C GLN A 61 10.32 0.55 15.36
N VAL A 62 11.31 1.39 15.70
CA VAL A 62 11.27 2.82 15.39
C VAL A 62 11.22 3.04 13.89
N LEU A 63 12.02 2.33 13.13
CA LEU A 63 12.03 2.42 11.66
C LEU A 63 10.66 2.05 11.08
N VAL A 64 10.05 0.99 11.59
CA VAL A 64 8.73 0.55 11.10
C VAL A 64 7.65 1.58 11.44
N LEU A 65 7.66 2.17 12.64
CA LEU A 65 6.73 3.24 12.97
C LEU A 65 6.86 4.41 12.01
N PHE A 66 8.08 4.77 11.66
CA PHE A 66 8.35 5.84 10.70
C PHE A 66 7.83 5.49 9.31
N THR A 67 8.08 4.27 8.83
CA THR A 67 7.62 3.84 7.52
C THR A 67 6.10 3.71 7.44
N ILE A 68 5.43 3.30 8.52
CA ILE A 68 3.97 3.28 8.59
C ILE A 68 3.42 4.71 8.46
N ALA A 69 4.02 5.68 9.16
CA ALA A 69 3.60 7.07 9.06
C ALA A 69 3.78 7.62 7.64
N LEU A 70 4.91 7.33 6.99
CA LEU A 70 5.15 7.72 5.60
C LEU A 70 4.14 7.07 4.66
N ALA A 71 3.89 5.77 4.82
CA ALA A 71 2.93 5.05 4.00
C ALA A 71 1.52 5.63 4.13
N ALA A 72 1.11 5.99 5.34
CA ALA A 72 -0.19 6.62 5.57
C ALA A 72 -0.30 7.97 4.87
N MET A 73 0.76 8.77 4.91
CA MET A 73 0.78 10.06 4.20
C MET A 73 0.74 9.87 2.68
N GLU A 74 1.52 8.94 2.17
CA GLU A 74 1.52 8.61 0.74
C GLU A 74 0.17 8.10 0.27
N ALA A 75 -0.48 7.24 1.05
CA ALA A 75 -1.80 6.72 0.75
C ALA A 75 -2.84 7.85 0.71
N SER A 76 -2.77 8.78 1.64
CA SER A 76 -3.68 9.93 1.70
C SER A 76 -3.52 10.83 0.48
N VAL A 77 -2.29 11.16 0.10
CA VAL A 77 -1.99 11.97 -1.08
C VAL A 77 -2.42 11.22 -2.35
N GLY A 78 -2.08 9.94 -2.45
CA GLY A 78 -2.44 9.12 -3.60
C GLY A 78 -3.95 9.02 -3.80
N LEU A 79 -4.69 8.82 -2.70
CA LEU A 79 -6.15 8.77 -2.75
C LEU A 79 -6.74 10.11 -3.19
N ALA A 80 -6.19 11.22 -2.67
CA ALA A 80 -6.63 12.57 -3.07
C ALA A 80 -6.41 12.80 -4.57
N ILE A 81 -5.27 12.38 -5.10
CA ILE A 81 -4.97 12.49 -6.54
C ILE A 81 -5.95 11.65 -7.36
N ILE A 82 -6.21 10.42 -6.95
CA ILE A 82 -7.14 9.53 -7.64
C ILE A 82 -8.53 10.15 -7.68
N MET A 83 -8.98 10.70 -6.57
CA MET A 83 -10.29 11.36 -6.48
C MET A 83 -10.36 12.59 -7.39
N LEU A 84 -9.31 13.39 -7.41
CA LEU A 84 -9.25 14.59 -8.26
C LEU A 84 -9.29 14.21 -9.75
N VAL A 85 -8.48 13.25 -10.16
CA VAL A 85 -8.46 12.79 -11.56
C VAL A 85 -9.81 12.23 -11.96
N SER A 86 -10.46 11.47 -11.07
CA SER A 86 -11.79 10.92 -11.32
C SER A 86 -12.82 12.03 -11.56
N ARG A 87 -12.78 13.09 -10.74
CA ARG A 87 -13.68 14.24 -10.91
C ARG A 87 -13.43 14.97 -12.22
N LEU A 88 -12.18 15.18 -12.59
CA LEU A 88 -11.83 15.82 -13.86
C LEU A 88 -12.31 15.01 -15.05
N ASN A 89 -12.18 13.70 -15.01
CA ASN A 89 -12.67 12.82 -16.06
C ASN A 89 -14.19 12.91 -16.22
N VAL A 90 -14.93 12.94 -15.12
CA VAL A 90 -16.38 13.10 -15.14
C VAL A 90 -16.78 14.45 -15.74
N ASP A 91 -16.10 15.53 -15.36
CA ASP A 91 -16.37 16.87 -15.89
C ASP A 91 -16.11 16.92 -17.41
N ILE A 92 -15.04 16.30 -17.89
CA ILE A 92 -14.74 16.25 -19.31
C ILE A 92 -15.82 15.47 -20.07
N ASP A 93 -16.27 14.35 -19.52
CA ASP A 93 -17.33 13.52 -20.13
C ASP A 93 -18.64 14.29 -20.21
N LEU A 94 -19.01 15.04 -19.18
CA LEU A 94 -20.20 15.86 -19.15
C LEU A 94 -20.12 16.97 -20.20
N ARG A 95 -18.97 17.61 -20.37
CA ARG A 95 -18.76 18.62 -21.41
C ARG A 95 -18.88 18.06 -22.80
N LYS A 96 -18.39 16.85 -23.03
CA LYS A 96 -18.53 16.14 -24.30
C LYS A 96 -20.00 15.88 -24.63
N LEU A 97 -20.78 15.46 -23.64
CA LEU A 97 -22.22 15.24 -23.79
C LEU A 97 -22.95 16.54 -24.16
N ASP A 98 -22.58 17.64 -23.52
CA ASP A 98 -23.15 18.97 -23.78
C ASP A 98 -22.89 19.40 -25.23
N ARG A 99 -21.68 19.17 -25.73
CA ARG A 99 -21.32 19.47 -27.13
C ARG A 99 -22.14 18.65 -28.14
N LEU A 100 -22.45 17.41 -27.76
CA LEU A 100 -23.26 16.53 -28.63
C LEU A 100 -24.72 16.97 -28.71
N LYS A 101 -25.24 17.59 -27.65
CA LYS A 101 -26.60 18.12 -27.62
C LYS A 101 -26.74 19.47 -28.29
N GLY A 102 -25.66 20.22 -28.32
CA GLY A 102 -25.67 21.55 -28.88
C GLY A 102 -25.26 21.64 -30.29
#